data_8e525ba8c84e0d82e877c8a9e7f886c3
#
_entry.id   8e525ba8c84e0d82e877c8a9e7f886c3
#
_cell.length_a   1.000
_cell.length_b   1.000
_cell.length_c   1.000
_cell.angle_alpha   90.00
_cell.angle_beta   90.00
_cell.angle_gamma   90.00
#
_symmetry.space_group_name_H-M   'P 1'
#
loop_
_entity.id
_entity.type
_entity.pdbx_description
1 polymer ?
#
loop_
_entity_poly.entity_id
_entity_poly.type
_entity_poly.pdbx_seq_one_letter_code
_entity_poly.pdbx_strand_id
1 'polypeptide(L)'
;MSQVTTTDLYEVTMALSYLREDMRGRAAFSLFVRDLPPGRGFLVAAGLEPALDYLSRFRVGRSDVQDFADTLRRPVGDLEPLHGLSFDGEVRAVPEGRIVLAGEPLLEVTAPLPQAQLVETYLLSLLCHQTAVASKAARCVLAAAGRPLVDFSLRRTHGPEAGVQAARLCALVGFAGTSNVAAARRYGIAAAGTMAHAYVEAFGSEEEAFRAFARTHPGPVALLVDTYDTDRGVATAARVFKDLRLGPGCGIRLDSGDLGALARRARTVLDGAGLEEVRIIASGGLDEYGVDRLVREGAPIDAYAVGTKVGTAADAPYLDMAYKLVEYDGRPVMKLSSAKATAPGPKQVFRGPGFRDVVGLAHEDPPGGAEPLLRTVMRGGLRTEPPDTPAAARERFERDLAALPEEARRIERPVPPVPAVSPRLTALTTLVRHRIETRTGAGRTAAG
;
A
#
# COMPACT_ATOMS: atom_id res chain seq x y z
N MET A 1 3.80 -2.82 24.35
CA MET A 1 5.17 -2.61 23.82
C MET A 1 5.24 -1.21 23.23
N SER A 2 6.31 -0.51 23.50
CA SER A 2 6.59 0.78 22.89
C SER A 2 6.86 0.60 21.39
N GLN A 3 6.42 1.53 20.56
CA GLN A 3 6.74 1.50 19.13
C GLN A 3 8.25 1.81 18.88
N VAL A 4 8.93 2.43 19.84
CA VAL A 4 10.35 2.76 19.78
C VAL A 4 11.23 1.51 19.77
N THR A 5 10.83 0.47 20.51
CA THR A 5 11.56 -0.81 20.53
C THR A 5 11.26 -1.71 19.33
N THR A 6 10.37 -1.28 18.42
CA THR A 6 10.14 -1.95 17.13
C THR A 6 11.15 -1.43 16.11
N THR A 7 12.41 -1.80 16.30
CA THR A 7 13.56 -1.38 15.48
C THR A 7 14.56 -2.52 15.35
N ASP A 8 15.41 -2.49 14.35
CA ASP A 8 16.51 -3.44 14.23
C ASP A 8 17.67 -3.08 15.16
N LEU A 9 18.32 -4.09 15.70
CA LEU A 9 19.36 -3.93 16.72
C LEU A 9 20.51 -3.02 16.25
N TYR A 10 20.88 -3.07 14.97
CA TYR A 10 21.97 -2.26 14.43
C TYR A 10 21.66 -0.75 14.51
N GLU A 11 20.41 -0.34 14.44
CA GLU A 11 20.02 1.06 14.54
C GLU A 11 20.31 1.61 15.94
N VAL A 12 19.98 0.83 16.97
CA VAL A 12 20.26 1.18 18.37
C VAL A 12 21.77 1.27 18.62
N THR A 13 22.54 0.29 18.13
CA THR A 13 24.00 0.28 18.31
C THR A 13 24.70 1.40 17.55
N MET A 14 24.24 1.72 16.33
CA MET A 14 24.74 2.85 15.54
C MET A 14 24.38 4.18 16.19
N ALA A 15 23.12 4.37 16.61
CA ALA A 15 22.69 5.61 17.27
C ALA A 15 23.49 5.87 18.56
N LEU A 16 23.72 4.82 19.36
CA LEU A 16 24.57 4.93 20.56
C LEU A 16 26.02 5.32 20.21
N SER A 17 26.59 4.74 19.14
CA SER A 17 27.91 5.09 18.65
C SER A 17 27.98 6.55 18.20
N TYR A 18 27.01 6.99 17.40
CA TYR A 18 26.93 8.38 16.94
C TYR A 18 26.89 9.37 18.13
N LEU A 19 26.07 9.06 19.14
CA LEU A 19 25.96 9.91 20.33
C LEU A 19 27.24 10.00 21.12
N ARG A 20 28.01 8.91 21.24
CA ARG A 20 29.30 8.86 21.95
C ARG A 20 30.40 9.60 21.20
N GLU A 21 30.36 9.59 19.88
CA GLU A 21 31.29 10.31 19.00
C GLU A 21 30.83 11.75 18.72
N ASP A 22 29.83 12.24 19.45
CA ASP A 22 29.19 13.57 19.26
C ASP A 22 28.74 13.88 17.82
N MET A 23 28.38 12.84 17.07
CA MET A 23 27.91 12.95 15.70
C MET A 23 26.39 13.29 15.67
N ARG A 24 26.08 14.56 15.99
CA ARG A 24 24.70 15.08 16.09
C ARG A 24 24.30 15.96 14.90
N GLY A 25 25.16 16.08 13.89
CA GLY A 25 24.92 16.86 12.68
C GLY A 25 23.65 16.39 11.95
N ARG A 26 23.08 17.26 11.14
CA ARG A 26 21.87 16.94 10.37
C ARG A 26 22.20 15.93 9.27
N ALA A 27 21.36 14.90 9.16
CA ALA A 27 21.47 13.86 8.15
C ALA A 27 20.20 13.82 7.33
N ALA A 28 20.34 13.70 6.02
CA ALA A 28 19.24 13.43 5.12
C ALA A 28 19.27 11.98 4.62
N PHE A 29 18.12 11.32 4.73
CA PHE A 29 17.90 9.96 4.25
C PHE A 29 16.78 9.95 3.21
N SER A 30 16.98 9.21 2.13
CA SER A 30 15.95 8.94 1.12
C SER A 30 15.39 7.54 1.26
N LEU A 31 14.07 7.40 1.25
CA LEU A 31 13.34 6.14 1.15
C LEU A 31 12.73 6.02 -0.24
N PHE A 32 13.04 4.94 -0.94
CA PHE A 32 12.60 4.68 -2.32
C PHE A 32 12.52 3.18 -2.61
N VAL A 33 11.81 2.80 -3.67
CA VAL A 33 11.80 1.44 -4.23
C VAL A 33 12.85 1.38 -5.35
N ARG A 34 13.75 0.39 -5.31
CA ARG A 34 14.80 0.24 -6.33
C ARG A 34 14.23 -0.16 -7.68
N ASP A 35 13.47 -1.26 -7.67
CA ASP A 35 12.89 -1.87 -8.86
C ASP A 35 11.41 -2.17 -8.63
N LEU A 36 10.60 -2.04 -9.67
CA LEU A 36 9.22 -2.49 -9.60
C LEU A 36 9.17 -4.02 -9.58
N PRO A 37 8.30 -4.63 -8.77
CA PRO A 37 8.09 -6.08 -8.84
C PRO A 37 7.65 -6.52 -10.25
N PRO A 38 7.98 -7.75 -10.65
CA PRO A 38 7.48 -8.31 -11.89
C PRO A 38 5.96 -8.15 -12.05
N GLY A 39 5.51 -7.77 -13.24
CA GLY A 39 4.08 -7.55 -13.51
C GLY A 39 3.51 -6.24 -12.97
N ARG A 40 4.33 -5.33 -12.42
CA ARG A 40 3.93 -3.99 -11.99
C ARG A 40 4.39 -2.93 -12.96
N GLY A 41 3.46 -2.12 -13.48
CA GLY A 41 3.78 -0.93 -14.29
C GLY A 41 3.96 0.33 -13.46
N PHE A 42 3.54 0.27 -12.19
CA PHE A 42 3.59 1.37 -11.23
C PHE A 42 3.36 0.87 -9.81
N LEU A 43 3.57 1.74 -8.83
CA LEU A 43 3.16 1.56 -7.43
C LEU A 43 2.25 2.72 -7.00
N VAL A 44 1.49 2.49 -5.93
CA VAL A 44 0.67 3.53 -5.26
C VAL A 44 1.30 3.83 -3.92
N ALA A 45 1.76 5.05 -3.71
CA ALA A 45 2.34 5.50 -2.46
C ALA A 45 1.31 5.39 -1.33
N ALA A 46 1.67 4.67 -0.27
CA ALA A 46 0.83 4.48 0.91
C ALA A 46 1.67 4.24 2.17
N GLY A 47 1.08 4.42 3.34
CA GLY A 47 1.76 4.26 4.63
C GLY A 47 2.28 5.56 5.24
N LEU A 48 2.08 6.69 4.59
CA LEU A 48 2.53 7.98 5.09
C LEU A 48 1.81 8.38 6.38
N GLU A 49 0.48 8.23 6.45
CA GLU A 49 -0.29 8.65 7.62
C GLU A 49 0.16 7.96 8.92
N PRO A 50 0.22 6.62 8.99
CA PRO A 50 0.75 5.96 10.18
C PRO A 50 2.25 6.22 10.42
N ALA A 51 3.04 6.50 9.38
CA ALA A 51 4.44 6.89 9.55
C ALA A 51 4.58 8.26 10.26
N LEU A 52 3.77 9.24 9.87
CA LEU A 52 3.75 10.56 10.54
C LEU A 52 3.21 10.45 11.97
N ASP A 53 2.22 9.60 12.22
CA ASP A 53 1.73 9.30 13.57
C ASP A 53 2.81 8.69 14.47
N TYR A 54 3.62 7.79 13.92
CA TYR A 54 4.76 7.22 14.62
C TYR A 54 5.81 8.29 14.94
N LEU A 55 6.25 9.04 13.94
CA LEU A 55 7.30 10.06 14.10
C LEU A 55 6.90 11.14 15.11
N SER A 56 5.63 11.58 15.10
CA SER A 56 5.13 12.60 16.04
C SER A 56 5.12 12.15 17.50
N ARG A 57 5.12 10.82 17.74
CA ARG A 57 5.11 10.22 19.07
C ARG A 57 6.46 9.58 19.44
N PHE A 58 7.41 9.56 18.49
CA PHE A 58 8.70 8.94 18.71
C PHE A 58 9.46 9.64 19.84
N ARG A 59 9.62 8.93 20.94
CA ARG A 59 10.39 9.37 22.09
C ARG A 59 10.93 8.18 22.86
N VAL A 60 12.24 8.11 23.05
CA VAL A 60 12.92 7.07 23.82
C VAL A 60 12.73 7.36 25.31
N GLY A 61 11.90 6.57 25.97
CA GLY A 61 11.64 6.64 27.41
C GLY A 61 12.60 5.78 28.24
N ARG A 62 12.48 5.85 29.56
CA ARG A 62 13.31 5.03 30.46
C ARG A 62 13.08 3.54 30.32
N SER A 63 11.82 3.13 30.07
CA SER A 63 11.49 1.73 29.79
C SER A 63 12.15 1.22 28.51
N ASP A 64 12.21 2.06 27.46
CA ASP A 64 12.85 1.68 26.20
C ASP A 64 14.37 1.51 26.37
N VAL A 65 14.99 2.40 27.16
CA VAL A 65 16.43 2.27 27.52
C VAL A 65 16.70 0.98 28.28
N GLN A 66 15.80 0.59 29.21
CA GLN A 66 15.92 -0.68 29.91
C GLN A 66 15.78 -1.87 28.96
N ASP A 67 14.76 -1.85 28.07
CA ASP A 67 14.54 -2.90 27.08
C ASP A 67 15.76 -3.06 26.14
N PHE A 68 16.38 -1.94 25.72
CA PHE A 68 17.61 -1.95 24.93
C PHE A 68 18.80 -2.50 25.71
N ALA A 69 18.96 -2.13 26.99
CA ALA A 69 20.03 -2.62 27.85
C ALA A 69 19.93 -4.13 28.06
N ASP A 70 18.73 -4.63 28.35
CA ASP A 70 18.47 -6.05 28.54
C ASP A 70 18.73 -6.84 27.24
N THR A 71 18.25 -6.33 26.11
CA THR A 71 18.45 -6.95 24.79
C THR A 71 19.95 -7.01 24.42
N LEU A 72 20.69 -5.94 24.66
CA LEU A 72 22.13 -5.85 24.38
C LEU A 72 23.00 -6.51 25.47
N ARG A 73 22.40 -6.94 26.59
CA ARG A 73 23.09 -7.46 27.76
C ARG A 73 24.18 -6.50 28.27
N ARG A 74 23.83 -5.22 28.39
CA ARG A 74 24.71 -4.15 28.83
C ARG A 74 24.12 -3.44 30.04
N PRO A 75 25.00 -2.79 30.88
CA PRO A 75 24.52 -1.92 31.93
C PRO A 75 23.58 -0.82 31.36
N VAL A 76 22.48 -0.49 32.05
CA VAL A 76 21.53 0.57 31.65
C VAL A 76 22.23 1.91 31.45
N GLY A 77 23.19 2.24 32.30
CA GLY A 77 24.00 3.47 32.18
C GLY A 77 24.73 3.61 30.85
N ASP A 78 25.04 2.50 30.18
CA ASP A 78 25.66 2.52 28.85
C ASP A 78 24.74 3.03 27.78
N LEU A 79 23.42 2.86 27.96
CA LEU A 79 22.38 3.24 27.02
C LEU A 79 21.72 4.59 27.38
N GLU A 80 22.09 5.20 28.52
CA GLU A 80 21.53 6.49 28.96
C GLU A 80 21.62 7.60 27.89
N PRO A 81 22.63 7.67 26.99
CA PRO A 81 22.66 8.67 25.92
C PRO A 81 21.45 8.61 24.97
N LEU A 82 20.74 7.48 24.89
CA LEU A 82 19.55 7.33 24.08
C LEU A 82 18.30 7.93 24.75
N HIS A 83 18.31 8.06 26.07
CA HIS A 83 17.15 8.57 26.82
C HIS A 83 16.78 9.99 26.40
N GLY A 84 15.49 10.21 26.22
CA GLY A 84 14.96 11.52 25.85
C GLY A 84 15.07 11.88 24.36
N LEU A 85 15.72 11.06 23.52
CA LEU A 85 15.70 11.27 22.08
C LEU A 85 14.26 11.29 21.61
N SER A 86 13.91 12.30 20.83
CA SER A 86 12.62 12.45 20.17
C SER A 86 12.83 12.88 18.73
N PHE A 87 11.89 12.62 17.85
CA PHE A 87 12.01 13.06 16.47
C PHE A 87 11.65 14.54 16.38
N ASP A 88 12.58 15.38 16.01
CA ASP A 88 12.41 16.83 15.77
C ASP A 88 12.79 17.24 14.34
N GLY A 89 12.84 16.28 13.43
CA GLY A 89 13.25 16.46 12.05
C GLY A 89 12.19 17.08 11.16
N GLU A 90 12.58 17.20 9.89
CA GLU A 90 11.70 17.50 8.76
C GLU A 90 11.47 16.24 7.93
N VAL A 91 10.24 16.07 7.44
CA VAL A 91 9.88 15.00 6.49
C VAL A 91 9.26 15.64 5.26
N ARG A 92 9.79 15.26 4.10
CA ARG A 92 9.18 15.53 2.80
C ARG A 92 8.74 14.20 2.22
N ALA A 93 7.51 14.13 1.72
CA ALA A 93 6.96 12.87 1.23
C ALA A 93 6.02 13.06 0.05
N VAL A 94 5.88 12.01 -0.74
CA VAL A 94 4.81 11.86 -1.73
C VAL A 94 3.51 11.58 -0.99
N PRO A 95 2.43 12.35 -1.21
CA PRO A 95 1.14 12.09 -0.59
C PRO A 95 0.58 10.72 -0.94
N GLU A 96 -0.17 10.10 -0.02
CA GLU A 96 -0.83 8.83 -0.30
C GLU A 96 -1.77 8.91 -1.52
N GLY A 97 -1.88 7.81 -2.24
CA GLY A 97 -2.67 7.71 -3.47
C GLY A 97 -1.94 8.17 -4.74
N ARG A 98 -0.81 8.87 -4.64
CA ARG A 98 -0.02 9.20 -5.81
C ARG A 98 0.61 7.95 -6.41
N ILE A 99 0.66 7.88 -7.73
CA ILE A 99 1.41 6.83 -8.44
C ILE A 99 2.89 7.19 -8.43
N VAL A 100 3.74 6.21 -8.15
CA VAL A 100 5.20 6.34 -8.10
C VAL A 100 5.88 5.24 -8.93
N LEU A 101 7.10 5.54 -9.37
CA LEU A 101 7.91 4.69 -10.24
C LEU A 101 9.18 4.21 -9.52
N ALA A 102 9.89 3.26 -10.11
CA ALA A 102 11.16 2.79 -9.58
C ALA A 102 12.20 3.93 -9.49
N GLY A 103 12.97 3.95 -8.39
CA GLY A 103 14.02 4.94 -8.17
C GLY A 103 13.52 6.31 -7.66
N GLU A 104 12.22 6.55 -7.65
CA GLU A 104 11.66 7.78 -7.10
C GLU A 104 11.63 7.74 -5.56
N PRO A 105 12.10 8.79 -4.87
CA PRO A 105 11.94 8.88 -3.44
C PRO A 105 10.45 9.04 -3.06
N LEU A 106 9.97 8.16 -2.16
CA LEU A 106 8.65 8.26 -1.55
C LEU A 106 8.67 9.18 -0.34
N LEU A 107 9.80 9.20 0.37
CA LEU A 107 9.96 9.95 1.61
C LEU A 107 11.42 10.34 1.79
N GLU A 108 11.64 11.56 2.26
CA GLU A 108 12.93 12.10 2.66
C GLU A 108 12.85 12.57 4.11
N VAL A 109 13.76 12.08 4.95
CA VAL A 109 13.88 12.46 6.36
C VAL A 109 15.13 13.29 6.55
N THR A 110 15.01 14.47 7.14
CA THR A 110 16.16 15.31 7.54
C THR A 110 16.09 15.60 9.03
N ALA A 111 16.97 14.99 9.81
CA ALA A 111 17.00 15.09 11.27
C ALA A 111 18.44 14.97 11.80
N PRO A 112 18.70 15.20 13.09
CA PRO A 112 19.95 14.77 13.73
C PRO A 112 20.23 13.29 13.46
N LEU A 113 21.46 12.94 13.10
CA LEU A 113 21.83 11.61 12.62
C LEU A 113 21.33 10.44 13.51
N PRO A 114 21.43 10.48 14.84
CA PRO A 114 20.91 9.38 15.66
C PRO A 114 19.39 9.20 15.56
N GLN A 115 18.63 10.31 15.46
CA GLN A 115 17.18 10.27 15.33
C GLN A 115 16.76 9.74 13.94
N ALA A 116 17.39 10.23 12.88
CA ALA A 116 17.13 9.78 11.52
C ALA A 116 17.45 8.29 11.34
N GLN A 117 18.43 7.76 12.06
CA GLN A 117 18.80 6.35 12.02
C GLN A 117 17.77 5.46 12.74
N LEU A 118 17.33 5.84 13.94
CA LEU A 118 16.43 5.01 14.78
C LEU A 118 15.03 4.82 14.22
N VAL A 119 14.64 5.56 13.20
CA VAL A 119 13.30 5.46 12.58
C VAL A 119 13.28 4.63 11.29
N GLU A 120 14.43 4.14 10.82
CA GLU A 120 14.60 3.44 9.55
C GLU A 120 13.68 2.23 9.41
N THR A 121 13.82 1.24 10.30
CA THR A 121 13.08 -0.03 10.20
C THR A 121 11.58 0.18 10.27
N TYR A 122 11.09 1.03 11.17
CA TYR A 122 9.66 1.27 11.31
C TYR A 122 9.07 1.92 10.05
N LEU A 123 9.73 2.93 9.51
CA LEU A 123 9.32 3.59 8.26
C LEU A 123 9.34 2.63 7.08
N LEU A 124 10.42 1.85 6.92
CA LEU A 124 10.52 0.85 5.85
C LEU A 124 9.42 -0.19 5.94
N SER A 125 9.18 -0.75 7.12
CA SER A 125 8.14 -1.77 7.34
C SER A 125 6.75 -1.26 6.97
N LEU A 126 6.40 -0.04 7.41
CA LEU A 126 5.11 0.56 7.11
C LEU A 126 4.93 0.84 5.61
N LEU A 127 5.86 1.58 5.01
CA LEU A 127 5.73 2.01 3.62
C LEU A 127 5.83 0.82 2.66
N CYS A 128 6.71 -0.16 2.94
CA CYS A 128 6.85 -1.37 2.14
C CYS A 128 5.53 -2.15 2.08
N HIS A 129 4.99 -2.52 3.24
CA HIS A 129 3.74 -3.28 3.32
C HIS A 129 2.56 -2.53 2.71
N GLN A 130 2.37 -1.26 3.10
CA GLN A 130 1.18 -0.53 2.68
C GLN A 130 1.22 -0.16 1.18
N THR A 131 2.38 0.21 0.65
CA THR A 131 2.56 0.45 -0.79
C THR A 131 2.35 -0.84 -1.60
N ALA A 132 2.82 -2.00 -1.11
CA ALA A 132 2.62 -3.28 -1.79
C ALA A 132 1.13 -3.64 -1.90
N VAL A 133 0.38 -3.53 -0.78
CA VAL A 133 -1.06 -3.84 -0.74
C VAL A 133 -1.89 -2.84 -1.55
N ALA A 134 -1.63 -1.52 -1.42
CA ALA A 134 -2.32 -0.50 -2.19
C ALA A 134 -2.12 -0.69 -3.70
N SER A 135 -0.88 -1.00 -4.11
CA SER A 135 -0.55 -1.26 -5.51
C SER A 135 -1.23 -2.53 -6.05
N LYS A 136 -1.35 -3.58 -5.22
CA LYS A 136 -2.12 -4.78 -5.58
C LYS A 136 -3.61 -4.48 -5.75
N ALA A 137 -4.18 -3.74 -4.81
CA ALA A 137 -5.58 -3.33 -4.87
C ALA A 137 -5.86 -2.45 -6.11
N ALA A 138 -4.96 -1.51 -6.45
CA ALA A 138 -5.06 -0.68 -7.65
C ALA A 138 -5.14 -1.49 -8.94
N ARG A 139 -4.41 -2.59 -9.03
CA ARG A 139 -4.49 -3.51 -10.19
C ARG A 139 -5.84 -4.22 -10.29
N CYS A 140 -6.43 -4.57 -9.15
CA CYS A 140 -7.80 -5.12 -9.13
C CYS A 140 -8.82 -4.07 -9.60
N VAL A 141 -8.64 -2.79 -9.25
CA VAL A 141 -9.49 -1.70 -9.75
C VAL A 141 -9.39 -1.56 -11.27
N LEU A 142 -8.19 -1.59 -11.82
CA LEU A 142 -7.98 -1.61 -13.28
C LEU A 142 -8.68 -2.80 -13.94
N ALA A 143 -8.49 -3.99 -13.39
CA ALA A 143 -9.06 -5.24 -13.91
C ALA A 143 -10.59 -5.26 -13.88
N ALA A 144 -11.21 -4.64 -12.87
CA ALA A 144 -12.65 -4.60 -12.70
C ALA A 144 -13.38 -3.69 -13.74
N ALA A 145 -12.64 -2.84 -14.46
CA ALA A 145 -13.16 -1.96 -15.52
C ALA A 145 -14.43 -1.20 -15.10
N GLY A 146 -14.38 -0.56 -13.92
CA GLY A 146 -15.47 0.23 -13.35
C GLY A 146 -16.52 -0.55 -12.55
N ARG A 147 -16.44 -1.88 -12.47
CA ARG A 147 -17.32 -2.68 -11.61
C ARG A 147 -16.89 -2.54 -10.14
N PRO A 148 -17.85 -2.48 -9.20
CA PRO A 148 -17.56 -2.39 -7.77
C PRO A 148 -16.70 -3.54 -7.27
N LEU A 149 -15.73 -3.21 -6.42
CA LEU A 149 -14.88 -4.15 -5.68
C LEU A 149 -15.16 -4.05 -4.19
N VAL A 150 -15.19 -5.18 -3.51
CA VAL A 150 -15.34 -5.27 -2.05
C VAL A 150 -14.15 -6.01 -1.45
N ASP A 151 -13.61 -5.48 -0.37
CA ASP A 151 -12.54 -6.13 0.38
C ASP A 151 -13.07 -7.24 1.30
N PHE A 152 -12.60 -8.47 1.10
CA PHE A 152 -12.86 -9.64 1.93
C PHE A 152 -11.56 -10.24 2.50
N SER A 153 -10.54 -9.44 2.73
CA SER A 153 -9.19 -9.92 3.05
C SER A 153 -8.97 -10.29 4.52
N LEU A 154 -9.67 -9.64 5.48
CA LEU A 154 -9.35 -9.63 6.91
C LEU A 154 -8.90 -10.99 7.47
N ARG A 155 -9.68 -12.06 7.25
CA ARG A 155 -9.44 -13.39 7.84
C ARG A 155 -8.21 -14.12 7.29
N ARG A 156 -7.56 -13.58 6.25
CA ARG A 156 -6.42 -14.22 5.56
C ARG A 156 -5.23 -13.27 5.35
N THR A 157 -5.21 -12.14 6.03
CA THR A 157 -4.05 -11.23 6.09
C THR A 157 -3.04 -11.69 7.15
N HIS A 158 -1.91 -10.98 7.26
CA HIS A 158 -0.84 -11.28 8.22
C HIS A 158 -1.15 -10.74 9.63
N GLY A 159 -2.35 -10.98 10.11
CA GLY A 159 -2.84 -10.56 11.42
C GLY A 159 -3.96 -9.51 11.35
N PRO A 160 -4.69 -9.30 12.45
CA PRO A 160 -5.87 -8.43 12.47
C PRO A 160 -5.57 -6.98 12.08
N GLU A 161 -4.47 -6.41 12.56
CA GLU A 161 -4.10 -5.03 12.24
C GLU A 161 -3.73 -4.89 10.76
N ALA A 162 -3.00 -5.84 10.18
CA ALA A 162 -2.73 -5.88 8.73
C ALA A 162 -4.04 -5.93 7.92
N GLY A 163 -5.06 -6.65 8.40
CA GLY A 163 -6.38 -6.70 7.77
C GLY A 163 -7.14 -5.38 7.87
N VAL A 164 -7.01 -4.65 8.97
CA VAL A 164 -7.59 -3.30 9.12
C VAL A 164 -6.92 -2.33 8.15
N GLN A 165 -5.59 -2.40 8.03
CA GLN A 165 -4.85 -1.58 7.07
C GLN A 165 -5.19 -1.96 5.62
N ALA A 166 -5.29 -3.25 5.28
CA ALA A 166 -5.65 -3.69 3.94
C ALA A 166 -7.00 -3.10 3.48
N ALA A 167 -8.01 -3.10 4.34
CA ALA A 167 -9.30 -2.49 4.05
C ALA A 167 -9.19 -0.97 3.76
N ARG A 168 -8.37 -0.24 4.55
CA ARG A 168 -8.08 1.17 4.32
C ARG A 168 -7.42 1.40 2.96
N LEU A 169 -6.43 0.58 2.63
CA LEU A 169 -5.67 0.67 1.39
C LEU A 169 -6.53 0.33 0.15
N CYS A 170 -7.44 -0.63 0.28
CA CYS A 170 -8.44 -0.91 -0.74
C CYS A 170 -9.36 0.29 -0.98
N ALA A 171 -9.84 0.95 0.08
CA ALA A 171 -10.67 2.14 -0.04
C ALA A 171 -9.91 3.32 -0.67
N LEU A 172 -8.61 3.47 -0.35
CA LEU A 172 -7.72 4.48 -0.92
C LEU A 172 -7.64 4.42 -2.45
N VAL A 173 -7.74 3.22 -3.04
CA VAL A 173 -7.69 3.05 -4.50
C VAL A 173 -9.07 2.85 -5.13
N GLY A 174 -10.17 3.00 -4.37
CA GLY A 174 -11.51 3.04 -4.93
C GLY A 174 -12.36 1.79 -4.76
N PHE A 175 -12.05 0.89 -3.84
CA PHE A 175 -12.98 -0.17 -3.45
C PHE A 175 -14.26 0.42 -2.87
N ALA A 176 -15.39 -0.18 -3.21
CA ALA A 176 -16.70 0.28 -2.81
C ALA A 176 -17.05 -0.03 -1.34
N GLY A 177 -16.36 -1.00 -0.72
CA GLY A 177 -16.62 -1.38 0.66
C GLY A 177 -15.68 -2.45 1.19
N THR A 178 -15.87 -2.80 2.46
CA THR A 178 -15.13 -3.85 3.16
C THR A 178 -16.02 -4.68 4.06
N SER A 179 -15.68 -5.94 4.23
CA SER A 179 -16.30 -6.81 5.26
C SER A 179 -15.71 -6.58 6.66
N ASN A 180 -14.69 -5.77 6.80
CA ASN A 180 -13.99 -5.50 8.04
C ASN A 180 -14.73 -4.43 8.86
N VAL A 181 -15.47 -4.85 9.89
CA VAL A 181 -16.27 -3.97 10.74
C VAL A 181 -15.41 -2.90 11.44
N ALA A 182 -14.21 -3.27 11.91
CA ALA A 182 -13.31 -2.34 12.57
C ALA A 182 -12.81 -1.25 11.62
N ALA A 183 -12.43 -1.64 10.40
CA ALA A 183 -11.98 -0.71 9.36
C ALA A 183 -13.13 0.18 8.86
N ALA A 184 -14.32 -0.39 8.64
CA ALA A 184 -15.50 0.35 8.24
C ALA A 184 -15.80 1.50 9.24
N ARG A 185 -15.77 1.19 10.53
CA ARG A 185 -15.98 2.18 11.60
C ARG A 185 -14.84 3.21 11.69
N ARG A 186 -13.59 2.73 11.66
CA ARG A 186 -12.41 3.60 11.87
C ARG A 186 -12.19 4.60 10.76
N TYR A 187 -12.46 4.20 9.52
CA TYR A 187 -12.15 4.99 8.32
C TYR A 187 -13.38 5.47 7.54
N GLY A 188 -14.58 5.23 8.04
CA GLY A 188 -15.81 5.62 7.34
C GLY A 188 -16.06 4.88 6.01
N ILE A 189 -15.54 3.65 5.87
CA ILE A 189 -15.71 2.83 4.67
C ILE A 189 -17.07 2.12 4.74
N ALA A 190 -17.77 2.02 3.61
CA ALA A 190 -19.02 1.29 3.56
C ALA A 190 -18.82 -0.18 3.97
N ALA A 191 -19.60 -0.65 4.93
CA ALA A 191 -19.61 -2.06 5.30
C ALA A 191 -20.36 -2.87 4.24
N ALA A 192 -19.76 -3.97 3.78
CA ALA A 192 -20.35 -4.88 2.81
C ALA A 192 -20.08 -6.32 3.21
N GLY A 193 -21.09 -7.15 3.16
CA GLY A 193 -20.99 -8.56 3.52
C GLY A 193 -22.24 -9.32 3.15
N THR A 194 -22.12 -10.63 3.21
CA THR A 194 -23.23 -11.56 2.97
C THR A 194 -23.23 -12.61 4.10
N MET A 195 -23.69 -13.83 3.81
CA MET A 195 -23.58 -14.97 4.69
C MET A 195 -22.37 -15.84 4.33
N ALA A 196 -22.05 -16.81 5.18
CA ALA A 196 -21.08 -17.87 4.92
C ALA A 196 -21.82 -19.21 4.65
N HIS A 197 -21.13 -20.20 4.07
CA HIS A 197 -21.68 -21.55 3.84
C HIS A 197 -22.20 -22.17 5.14
N ALA A 198 -21.47 -22.00 6.25
CA ALA A 198 -21.90 -22.49 7.56
C ALA A 198 -23.27 -21.98 8.02
N TYR A 199 -23.70 -20.79 7.56
CA TYR A 199 -25.04 -20.30 7.83
C TYR A 199 -26.07 -21.13 7.10
N VAL A 200 -25.85 -21.43 5.83
CA VAL A 200 -26.75 -22.26 5.02
C VAL A 200 -26.79 -23.71 5.57
N GLU A 201 -25.64 -24.25 5.92
CA GLU A 201 -25.49 -25.62 6.48
C GLU A 201 -26.19 -25.80 7.84
N ALA A 202 -26.36 -24.71 8.60
CA ALA A 202 -27.02 -24.73 9.90
C ALA A 202 -28.56 -24.89 9.82
N PHE A 203 -29.16 -24.68 8.64
CA PHE A 203 -30.60 -24.84 8.42
C PHE A 203 -30.90 -26.17 7.76
N GLY A 204 -32.17 -26.60 7.83
CA GLY A 204 -32.63 -27.84 7.19
C GLY A 204 -32.64 -27.81 5.66
N SER A 205 -32.62 -26.61 5.06
CA SER A 205 -32.55 -26.38 3.60
C SER A 205 -32.01 -25.02 3.25
N GLU A 206 -31.48 -24.84 2.02
CA GLU A 206 -31.07 -23.53 1.51
C GLU A 206 -32.23 -22.54 1.50
N GLU A 207 -33.43 -22.99 1.14
CA GLU A 207 -34.60 -22.11 1.09
C GLU A 207 -34.93 -21.54 2.47
N GLU A 208 -34.87 -22.38 3.49
CA GLU A 208 -35.10 -21.97 4.89
C GLU A 208 -34.05 -20.95 5.35
N ALA A 209 -32.78 -21.20 5.06
CA ALA A 209 -31.68 -20.26 5.33
C ALA A 209 -31.88 -18.92 4.62
N PHE A 210 -32.18 -18.94 3.32
CA PHE A 210 -32.37 -17.73 2.53
C PHE A 210 -33.55 -16.88 3.03
N ARG A 211 -34.69 -17.54 3.34
CA ARG A 211 -35.86 -16.87 3.91
C ARG A 211 -35.59 -16.30 5.30
N ALA A 212 -34.87 -17.02 6.14
CA ALA A 212 -34.48 -16.55 7.46
C ALA A 212 -33.56 -15.34 7.38
N PHE A 213 -32.55 -15.39 6.51
CA PHE A 213 -31.64 -14.27 6.30
C PHE A 213 -32.35 -13.02 5.79
N ALA A 214 -33.20 -13.17 4.77
CA ALA A 214 -33.96 -12.05 4.19
C ALA A 214 -34.92 -11.40 5.20
N ARG A 215 -35.53 -12.18 6.10
CA ARG A 215 -36.44 -11.65 7.15
C ARG A 215 -35.69 -10.88 8.25
N THR A 216 -34.44 -11.22 8.54
CA THR A 216 -33.65 -10.60 9.63
C THR A 216 -32.85 -9.42 9.18
N HIS A 217 -32.73 -9.17 7.88
CA HIS A 217 -31.95 -8.07 7.33
C HIS A 217 -32.85 -7.10 6.56
N PRO A 218 -33.19 -5.95 7.15
CA PRO A 218 -33.98 -4.94 6.44
C PRO A 218 -33.11 -4.28 5.37
N GLY A 219 -33.49 -4.44 4.12
CA GLY A 219 -32.77 -3.87 2.96
C GLY A 219 -32.25 -4.92 1.99
N PRO A 220 -31.41 -4.51 1.05
CA PRO A 220 -30.87 -5.43 0.04
C PRO A 220 -30.01 -6.54 0.67
N VAL A 221 -30.27 -7.78 0.26
CA VAL A 221 -29.52 -8.96 0.70
C VAL A 221 -28.82 -9.64 -0.48
N ALA A 222 -27.66 -10.26 -0.23
CA ALA A 222 -27.00 -11.14 -1.17
C ALA A 222 -27.00 -12.58 -0.64
N LEU A 223 -27.61 -13.51 -1.39
CA LEU A 223 -27.75 -14.91 -1.04
C LEU A 223 -26.57 -15.72 -1.60
N LEU A 224 -25.94 -16.55 -0.79
CA LEU A 224 -24.84 -17.42 -1.19
C LEU A 224 -25.42 -18.72 -1.76
N VAL A 225 -25.27 -18.93 -3.07
CA VAL A 225 -26.05 -19.95 -3.79
C VAL A 225 -25.27 -21.22 -4.17
N ASP A 226 -24.00 -21.31 -3.79
CA ASP A 226 -23.12 -22.41 -4.18
C ASP A 226 -22.67 -23.27 -2.97
N THR A 227 -23.56 -23.43 -1.97
CA THR A 227 -23.27 -24.28 -0.80
C THR A 227 -23.34 -25.76 -1.18
N TYR A 228 -24.30 -26.19 -1.98
CA TYR A 228 -24.47 -27.58 -2.39
C TYR A 228 -24.43 -27.75 -3.92
N ASP A 229 -25.43 -27.20 -4.62
CA ASP A 229 -25.54 -27.20 -6.08
C ASP A 229 -25.91 -25.81 -6.54
N THR A 230 -25.04 -25.18 -7.31
CA THR A 230 -25.19 -23.76 -7.69
C THR A 230 -26.46 -23.51 -8.50
N ASP A 231 -26.79 -24.38 -9.46
CA ASP A 231 -27.97 -24.16 -10.33
C ASP A 231 -29.26 -24.28 -9.51
N ARG A 232 -29.35 -25.22 -8.58
CA ARG A 232 -30.44 -25.34 -7.61
C ARG A 232 -30.51 -24.17 -6.65
N GLY A 233 -29.36 -23.76 -6.12
CA GLY A 233 -29.26 -22.61 -5.22
C GLY A 233 -29.77 -21.33 -5.88
N VAL A 234 -29.37 -21.06 -7.13
CA VAL A 234 -29.86 -19.91 -7.93
C VAL A 234 -31.38 -19.98 -8.11
N ALA A 235 -31.92 -21.15 -8.50
CA ALA A 235 -33.36 -21.34 -8.66
C ALA A 235 -34.12 -21.13 -7.33
N THR A 236 -33.55 -21.59 -6.21
CA THR A 236 -34.11 -21.38 -4.87
C THR A 236 -34.10 -19.91 -4.49
N ALA A 237 -32.96 -19.23 -4.70
CA ALA A 237 -32.84 -17.79 -4.44
C ALA A 237 -33.88 -16.99 -5.28
N ALA A 238 -34.06 -17.34 -6.56
CA ALA A 238 -35.03 -16.69 -7.41
C ALA A 238 -36.46 -16.82 -6.87
N ARG A 239 -36.87 -18.01 -6.40
CA ARG A 239 -38.17 -18.17 -5.72
C ARG A 239 -38.29 -17.30 -4.47
N VAL A 240 -37.27 -17.30 -3.62
CA VAL A 240 -37.26 -16.50 -2.37
C VAL A 240 -37.36 -15.00 -2.67
N PHE A 241 -36.64 -14.48 -3.66
CA PHE A 241 -36.73 -13.08 -4.08
C PHE A 241 -38.17 -12.72 -4.52
N LYS A 242 -38.80 -13.56 -5.32
CA LYS A 242 -40.19 -13.34 -5.80
C LYS A 242 -41.22 -13.41 -4.67
N ASP A 243 -41.15 -14.46 -3.86
CA ASP A 243 -42.11 -14.70 -2.78
C ASP A 243 -42.08 -13.61 -1.71
N LEU A 244 -40.91 -13.15 -1.38
CA LEU A 244 -40.69 -12.09 -0.39
C LEU A 244 -40.73 -10.68 -1.00
N ARG A 245 -40.89 -10.56 -2.31
CA ARG A 245 -40.91 -9.29 -3.07
C ARG A 245 -39.67 -8.43 -2.73
N LEU A 246 -38.51 -9.07 -2.70
CA LEU A 246 -37.26 -8.37 -2.40
C LEU A 246 -36.91 -7.43 -3.57
N GLY A 247 -36.64 -6.16 -3.20
CA GLY A 247 -36.48 -5.08 -4.15
C GLY A 247 -35.08 -4.96 -4.78
N PRO A 248 -34.88 -3.84 -5.50
CA PRO A 248 -33.58 -3.54 -6.13
C PRO A 248 -32.41 -3.55 -5.17
N GLY A 249 -31.24 -3.93 -5.69
CA GLY A 249 -29.99 -4.01 -4.94
C GLY A 249 -29.72 -5.36 -4.29
N CYS A 250 -30.71 -6.27 -4.27
CA CYS A 250 -30.49 -7.67 -3.89
C CYS A 250 -29.59 -8.37 -4.90
N GLY A 251 -28.94 -9.46 -4.47
CA GLY A 251 -28.04 -10.21 -5.32
C GLY A 251 -27.86 -11.65 -4.89
N ILE A 252 -27.18 -12.40 -5.76
CA ILE A 252 -26.62 -13.70 -5.43
C ILE A 252 -25.11 -13.62 -5.39
N ARG A 253 -24.45 -14.50 -4.60
CA ARG A 253 -23.00 -14.63 -4.57
C ARG A 253 -22.57 -16.01 -5.01
N LEU A 254 -21.60 -16.02 -5.94
CA LEU A 254 -20.88 -17.18 -6.43
C LEU A 254 -19.47 -17.14 -5.83
N ASP A 255 -19.03 -18.17 -5.13
CA ASP A 255 -17.75 -18.20 -4.38
C ASP A 255 -16.77 -19.26 -4.92
N SER A 256 -17.23 -20.18 -5.78
CA SER A 256 -16.46 -21.32 -6.24
C SER A 256 -16.80 -21.76 -7.67
N GLY A 257 -15.93 -22.61 -8.25
CA GLY A 257 -16.13 -23.19 -9.58
C GLY A 257 -15.74 -22.27 -10.73
N ASP A 258 -16.26 -22.57 -11.93
CA ASP A 258 -16.10 -21.70 -13.11
C ASP A 258 -17.09 -20.54 -13.02
N LEU A 259 -16.62 -19.45 -12.38
CA LEU A 259 -17.44 -18.27 -12.11
C LEU A 259 -18.03 -17.64 -13.37
N GLY A 260 -17.33 -17.70 -14.52
CA GLY A 260 -17.83 -17.16 -15.78
C GLY A 260 -19.01 -17.98 -16.33
N ALA A 261 -18.86 -19.31 -16.37
CA ALA A 261 -19.93 -20.19 -16.81
C ALA A 261 -21.12 -20.18 -15.82
N LEU A 262 -20.85 -20.19 -14.52
CA LEU A 262 -21.87 -20.12 -13.47
C LEU A 262 -22.65 -18.81 -13.52
N ALA A 263 -21.99 -17.67 -13.71
CA ALA A 263 -22.65 -16.38 -13.81
C ALA A 263 -23.60 -16.30 -15.04
N ARG A 264 -23.20 -16.86 -16.19
CA ARG A 264 -24.07 -16.92 -17.39
C ARG A 264 -25.32 -17.75 -17.15
N ARG A 265 -25.16 -18.95 -16.52
CA ARG A 265 -26.34 -19.78 -16.18
C ARG A 265 -27.25 -19.11 -15.16
N ALA A 266 -26.64 -18.53 -14.11
CA ALA A 266 -27.38 -17.80 -13.09
C ALA A 266 -28.17 -16.64 -13.67
N ARG A 267 -27.58 -15.86 -14.60
CA ARG A 267 -28.27 -14.77 -15.28
C ARG A 267 -29.46 -15.28 -16.10
N THR A 268 -29.31 -16.38 -16.83
CA THR A 268 -30.38 -17.00 -17.57
C THR A 268 -31.57 -17.39 -16.68
N VAL A 269 -31.30 -17.98 -15.52
CA VAL A 269 -32.35 -18.38 -14.56
C VAL A 269 -33.03 -17.14 -13.94
N LEU A 270 -32.26 -16.13 -13.55
CA LEU A 270 -32.79 -14.90 -12.98
C LEU A 270 -33.65 -14.11 -13.99
N ASP A 271 -33.16 -13.93 -15.22
CA ASP A 271 -33.92 -13.24 -16.29
C ASP A 271 -35.20 -13.99 -16.64
N GLY A 272 -35.15 -15.32 -16.78
CA GLY A 272 -36.32 -16.17 -16.99
C GLY A 272 -37.35 -16.11 -15.84
N ALA A 273 -36.93 -15.68 -14.67
CA ALA A 273 -37.79 -15.43 -13.52
C ALA A 273 -38.30 -13.98 -13.42
N GLY A 274 -37.91 -13.07 -14.33
CA GLY A 274 -38.23 -11.64 -14.27
C GLY A 274 -37.45 -10.91 -13.16
N LEU A 275 -36.20 -11.28 -12.95
CA LEU A 275 -35.31 -10.76 -11.90
C LEU A 275 -34.01 -10.18 -12.52
N GLU A 276 -34.15 -9.44 -13.61
CA GLU A 276 -33.00 -8.83 -14.34
C GLU A 276 -32.19 -7.86 -13.49
N GLU A 277 -32.83 -7.26 -12.48
CA GLU A 277 -32.21 -6.32 -11.54
C GLU A 277 -31.42 -6.99 -10.41
N VAL A 278 -31.56 -8.31 -10.21
CA VAL A 278 -30.82 -9.05 -9.19
C VAL A 278 -29.35 -9.16 -9.61
N ARG A 279 -28.46 -8.66 -8.76
CA ARG A 279 -27.02 -8.59 -9.03
C ARG A 279 -26.35 -9.94 -8.87
N ILE A 280 -25.31 -10.18 -9.64
CA ILE A 280 -24.42 -11.33 -9.51
C ILE A 280 -23.08 -10.84 -8.95
N ILE A 281 -22.69 -11.33 -7.78
CA ILE A 281 -21.45 -11.01 -7.10
C ILE A 281 -20.54 -12.23 -7.17
N ALA A 282 -19.31 -12.05 -7.67
CA ALA A 282 -18.31 -13.12 -7.71
C ALA A 282 -17.26 -12.92 -6.61
N SER A 283 -16.89 -14.02 -5.96
CA SER A 283 -15.84 -14.10 -4.95
C SER A 283 -15.09 -15.44 -5.10
N GLY A 284 -14.17 -15.76 -4.17
CA GLY A 284 -13.44 -17.03 -4.20
C GLY A 284 -12.12 -16.98 -4.97
N GLY A 285 -11.02 -16.69 -4.26
CA GLY A 285 -9.65 -16.77 -4.79
C GLY A 285 -9.28 -15.77 -5.90
N LEU A 286 -10.14 -14.78 -6.17
CA LEU A 286 -9.94 -13.78 -7.21
C LEU A 286 -8.78 -12.83 -6.91
N ASP A 287 -8.09 -12.43 -7.97
CA ASP A 287 -7.12 -11.37 -8.03
C ASP A 287 -7.33 -10.57 -9.34
N GLU A 288 -6.44 -9.62 -9.66
CA GLU A 288 -6.52 -8.83 -10.87
C GLU A 288 -6.55 -9.68 -12.15
N TYR A 289 -5.85 -10.80 -12.19
CA TYR A 289 -5.83 -11.67 -13.37
C TYR A 289 -7.16 -12.41 -13.54
N GLY A 290 -7.73 -12.93 -12.45
CA GLY A 290 -9.02 -13.59 -12.44
C GLY A 290 -10.16 -12.63 -12.81
N VAL A 291 -10.12 -11.42 -12.23
CA VAL A 291 -11.12 -10.38 -12.52
C VAL A 291 -11.02 -9.90 -13.98
N ASP A 292 -9.81 -9.60 -14.47
CA ASP A 292 -9.58 -9.16 -15.84
C ASP A 292 -10.04 -10.19 -16.87
N ARG A 293 -9.79 -11.48 -16.63
CA ARG A 293 -10.29 -12.58 -17.47
C ARG A 293 -11.82 -12.59 -17.54
N LEU A 294 -12.50 -12.55 -16.39
CA LEU A 294 -13.96 -12.56 -16.33
C LEU A 294 -14.57 -11.35 -17.02
N VAL A 295 -13.94 -10.19 -16.88
CA VAL A 295 -14.36 -8.95 -17.56
C VAL A 295 -14.19 -9.08 -19.07
N ARG A 296 -13.04 -9.54 -19.55
CA ARG A 296 -12.78 -9.72 -21.01
C ARG A 296 -13.68 -10.77 -21.64
N GLU A 297 -14.02 -11.83 -20.91
CA GLU A 297 -14.97 -12.86 -21.36
C GLU A 297 -16.43 -12.39 -21.34
N GLY A 298 -16.72 -11.16 -20.93
CA GLY A 298 -18.06 -10.63 -20.84
C GLY A 298 -18.97 -11.38 -19.87
N ALA A 299 -18.40 -11.91 -18.76
CA ALA A 299 -19.18 -12.57 -17.72
C ALA A 299 -20.17 -11.56 -17.10
N PRO A 300 -21.47 -11.93 -16.94
CA PRO A 300 -22.49 -11.04 -16.39
C PRO A 300 -22.36 -10.94 -14.85
N ILE A 301 -21.24 -10.38 -14.40
CA ILE A 301 -20.92 -10.18 -12.99
C ILE A 301 -20.95 -8.70 -12.70
N ASP A 302 -21.75 -8.29 -11.73
CA ASP A 302 -21.99 -6.90 -11.38
C ASP A 302 -20.99 -6.35 -10.36
N ALA A 303 -20.41 -7.21 -9.51
CA ALA A 303 -19.43 -6.83 -8.51
C ALA A 303 -18.49 -7.99 -8.17
N TYR A 304 -17.29 -7.67 -7.72
CA TYR A 304 -16.31 -8.65 -7.28
C TYR A 304 -15.93 -8.45 -5.80
N ALA A 305 -15.82 -9.55 -5.06
CA ALA A 305 -15.22 -9.52 -3.72
C ALA A 305 -13.86 -10.23 -3.77
N VAL A 306 -12.82 -9.48 -3.46
CA VAL A 306 -11.43 -9.97 -3.47
C VAL A 306 -10.88 -9.99 -2.04
N GLY A 307 -10.04 -10.95 -1.75
CA GLY A 307 -9.60 -11.16 -0.36
C GLY A 307 -8.12 -11.50 -0.25
N THR A 308 -7.79 -12.77 -0.06
CA THR A 308 -6.47 -13.28 0.33
C THR A 308 -5.33 -12.67 -0.48
N LYS A 309 -5.42 -12.75 -1.81
CA LYS A 309 -4.33 -12.31 -2.69
C LYS A 309 -4.11 -10.80 -2.68
N VAL A 310 -5.14 -10.02 -2.39
CA VAL A 310 -5.04 -8.56 -2.24
C VAL A 310 -4.43 -8.20 -0.89
N GLY A 311 -5.02 -8.71 0.20
CA GLY A 311 -4.58 -8.38 1.56
C GLY A 311 -3.17 -8.84 1.92
N THR A 312 -2.60 -9.76 1.13
CA THR A 312 -1.22 -10.24 1.29
C THR A 312 -0.28 -9.76 0.18
N ALA A 313 -0.77 -8.98 -0.79
CA ALA A 313 -0.04 -8.63 -2.02
C ALA A 313 0.68 -9.85 -2.63
N ALA A 314 -0.06 -10.95 -2.86
CA ALA A 314 0.47 -12.31 -3.04
C ALA A 314 1.50 -12.47 -4.18
N ASP A 315 1.48 -11.61 -5.20
CA ASP A 315 2.44 -11.58 -6.31
C ASP A 315 3.70 -10.76 -5.98
N ALA A 316 3.62 -9.85 -5.00
CA ALA A 316 4.72 -9.00 -4.55
C ALA A 316 4.56 -8.70 -3.05
N PRO A 317 4.78 -9.70 -2.17
CA PRO A 317 4.52 -9.57 -0.72
C PRO A 317 5.50 -8.63 -0.02
N TYR A 318 6.56 -8.24 -0.69
CA TYR A 318 7.52 -7.21 -0.27
C TYR A 318 7.96 -6.37 -1.47
N LEU A 319 8.49 -5.19 -1.20
CA LEU A 319 9.13 -4.32 -2.18
C LEU A 319 10.61 -4.17 -1.83
N ASP A 320 11.50 -4.11 -2.84
CA ASP A 320 12.92 -3.80 -2.61
C ASP A 320 13.09 -2.31 -2.27
N MET A 321 12.58 -1.95 -1.09
CA MET A 321 12.71 -0.61 -0.55
C MET A 321 14.06 -0.41 0.13
N ALA A 322 14.53 0.82 0.09
CA ALA A 322 15.77 1.22 0.73
C ALA A 322 15.59 2.58 1.43
N TYR A 323 16.17 2.69 2.62
CA TYR A 323 16.34 3.94 3.35
C TYR A 323 17.83 4.24 3.42
N LYS A 324 18.30 5.29 2.76
CA LYS A 324 19.73 5.51 2.54
C LYS A 324 20.15 6.92 2.90
N LEU A 325 21.24 7.02 3.67
CA LEU A 325 21.92 8.28 3.93
C LEU A 325 22.41 8.89 2.61
N VAL A 326 21.98 10.10 2.31
CA VAL A 326 22.32 10.83 1.08
C VAL A 326 23.08 12.13 1.34
N GLU A 327 22.96 12.67 2.56
CA GLU A 327 23.71 13.84 3.02
C GLU A 327 23.95 13.77 4.52
N TYR A 328 25.11 14.20 4.96
CA TYR A 328 25.44 14.39 6.38
C TYR A 328 26.15 15.72 6.58
N ASP A 329 25.61 16.56 7.41
CA ASP A 329 26.12 17.89 7.78
C ASP A 329 26.47 18.74 6.54
N GLY A 330 25.51 18.85 5.62
CA GLY A 330 25.62 19.57 4.34
C GLY A 330 26.57 18.91 3.32
N ARG A 331 27.13 17.76 3.64
CA ARG A 331 28.02 17.02 2.73
C ARG A 331 27.28 15.87 2.06
N PRO A 332 27.07 15.90 0.74
CA PRO A 332 26.49 14.80 -0.01
C PRO A 332 27.34 13.52 0.08
N VAL A 333 26.67 12.40 0.34
CA VAL A 333 27.28 11.07 0.48
C VAL A 333 26.57 10.04 -0.37
N MET A 334 27.28 8.97 -0.76
CA MET A 334 26.71 7.86 -1.51
C MET A 334 27.47 6.56 -1.26
N LYS A 335 26.78 5.44 -1.51
CA LYS A 335 27.40 4.12 -1.56
C LYS A 335 27.83 3.81 -3.01
N LEU A 336 29.03 3.27 -3.20
CA LEU A 336 29.59 2.98 -4.54
C LEU A 336 29.42 1.54 -5.03
N SER A 337 28.88 0.61 -4.21
CA SER A 337 28.77 -0.78 -4.66
C SER A 337 27.87 -0.89 -5.88
N SER A 338 28.33 -1.60 -6.92
CA SER A 338 27.81 -1.63 -8.29
C SER A 338 26.31 -1.93 -8.43
N ALA A 339 25.75 -2.75 -7.54
CA ALA A 339 24.32 -3.13 -7.59
C ALA A 339 23.40 -2.26 -6.71
N LYS A 340 23.93 -1.33 -5.91
CA LYS A 340 23.15 -0.60 -4.88
C LYS A 340 23.62 0.85 -4.72
N ALA A 341 24.07 1.48 -5.79
CA ALA A 341 24.45 2.89 -5.76
C ALA A 341 23.19 3.76 -5.49
N THR A 342 23.34 4.76 -4.63
CA THR A 342 22.26 5.71 -4.32
C THR A 342 22.71 7.10 -4.71
N ALA A 343 21.90 7.84 -5.47
CA ALA A 343 22.22 9.22 -5.82
C ALA A 343 22.33 10.09 -4.55
N PRO A 344 23.41 10.91 -4.44
CA PRO A 344 23.68 11.75 -3.27
C PRO A 344 22.75 12.97 -3.21
N GLY A 345 22.61 13.54 -2.02
CA GLY A 345 21.81 14.74 -1.74
C GLY A 345 20.31 14.49 -1.63
N PRO A 346 19.59 15.36 -0.92
CA PRO A 346 18.12 15.33 -0.87
C PRO A 346 17.51 15.56 -2.25
N LYS A 347 16.45 14.83 -2.57
CA LYS A 347 15.87 14.76 -3.91
C LYS A 347 14.44 15.28 -3.97
N GLN A 348 13.99 15.56 -5.19
CA GLN A 348 12.62 15.84 -5.59
C GLN A 348 12.29 15.02 -6.83
N VAL A 349 11.02 14.66 -6.97
CA VAL A 349 10.46 14.14 -8.22
C VAL A 349 9.62 15.23 -8.86
N PHE A 350 9.92 15.58 -10.09
CA PHE A 350 9.19 16.55 -10.89
C PHE A 350 8.35 15.77 -11.92
N ARG A 351 7.04 15.70 -11.70
CA ARG A 351 6.11 15.01 -12.59
C ARG A 351 5.74 15.86 -13.79
N GLY A 352 6.16 15.41 -14.96
CA GLY A 352 5.73 15.99 -16.24
C GLY A 352 4.49 15.30 -16.83
N PRO A 353 3.89 15.89 -17.89
CA PRO A 353 2.76 15.28 -18.57
C PRO A 353 3.06 13.86 -19.06
N GLY A 354 2.09 12.92 -18.89
CA GLY A 354 2.25 11.53 -19.29
C GLY A 354 3.34 10.77 -18.55
N PHE A 355 3.59 11.10 -17.29
CA PHE A 355 4.60 10.47 -16.42
C PHE A 355 6.03 10.60 -16.96
N ARG A 356 6.35 11.72 -17.62
CA ARG A 356 7.73 12.09 -17.96
C ARG A 356 8.40 12.70 -16.73
N ASP A 357 8.65 11.85 -15.74
CA ASP A 357 9.15 12.26 -14.45
C ASP A 357 10.65 12.49 -14.48
N VAL A 358 11.11 13.47 -13.69
CA VAL A 358 12.53 13.78 -13.50
C VAL A 358 12.87 13.75 -12.02
N VAL A 359 13.80 12.90 -11.64
CA VAL A 359 14.39 12.92 -10.29
C VAL A 359 15.53 13.92 -10.28
N GLY A 360 15.38 14.98 -9.50
CA GLY A 360 16.38 16.05 -9.34
C GLY A 360 16.74 16.29 -7.88
N LEU A 361 17.57 17.30 -7.63
CA LEU A 361 17.87 17.75 -6.26
C LEU A 361 16.66 18.51 -5.68
N ALA A 362 16.52 18.46 -4.37
CA ALA A 362 15.38 19.05 -3.67
C ALA A 362 15.19 20.57 -3.91
N HIS A 363 16.27 21.25 -4.23
CA HIS A 363 16.31 22.69 -4.45
C HIS A 363 16.32 23.11 -5.95
N GLU A 364 16.14 22.13 -6.86
CA GLU A 364 16.02 22.46 -8.29
C GLU A 364 14.63 23.01 -8.59
N ASP A 365 14.59 23.95 -9.55
CA ASP A 365 13.33 24.44 -10.08
C ASP A 365 12.64 23.37 -10.94
N PRO A 366 11.31 23.25 -10.89
CA PRO A 366 10.56 22.31 -11.72
C PRO A 366 10.80 22.55 -13.21
N PRO A 367 11.32 21.59 -13.97
CA PRO A 367 11.51 21.75 -15.40
C PRO A 367 10.17 21.87 -16.12
N GLY A 368 10.02 22.90 -17.00
CA GLY A 368 8.85 23.03 -17.87
C GLY A 368 7.49 23.07 -17.16
N GLY A 369 7.43 23.53 -15.92
CA GLY A 369 6.19 23.58 -15.14
C GLY A 369 5.73 22.24 -14.58
N ALA A 370 6.62 21.25 -14.46
CA ALA A 370 6.34 19.95 -13.85
C ALA A 370 5.95 20.09 -12.37
N GLU A 371 5.09 19.22 -11.88
CA GLU A 371 4.62 19.21 -10.48
C GLU A 371 5.66 18.56 -9.55
N PRO A 372 6.12 19.22 -8.47
CA PRO A 372 6.93 18.57 -7.46
C PRO A 372 6.07 17.61 -6.62
N LEU A 373 6.45 16.33 -6.54
CA LEU A 373 5.67 15.31 -5.84
C LEU A 373 5.89 15.32 -4.33
N LEU A 374 7.15 15.48 -3.88
CA LEU A 374 7.44 15.49 -2.45
C LEU A 374 7.07 16.86 -1.85
N ARG A 375 6.22 16.82 -0.82
CA ARG A 375 5.81 17.98 -0.04
C ARG A 375 6.36 17.90 1.37
N THR A 376 6.61 19.03 2.02
CA THR A 376 6.93 19.05 3.44
C THR A 376 5.67 18.68 4.24
N VAL A 377 5.69 17.52 4.88
CA VAL A 377 4.56 16.97 5.64
C VAL A 377 4.78 17.00 7.15
N MET A 378 6.06 17.22 7.57
CA MET A 378 6.43 17.39 8.97
C MET A 378 7.60 18.37 9.09
N ARG A 379 7.58 19.22 10.11
CA ARG A 379 8.66 20.16 10.45
C ARG A 379 8.82 20.25 11.95
N GLY A 380 10.07 20.10 12.44
CA GLY A 380 10.35 20.10 13.89
C GLY A 380 9.58 19.00 14.64
N GLY A 381 9.40 17.82 14.02
CA GLY A 381 8.64 16.71 14.58
C GLY A 381 7.12 16.89 14.60
N LEU A 382 6.60 18.00 14.06
CA LEU A 382 5.16 18.30 14.02
C LEU A 382 4.63 18.22 12.59
N ARG A 383 3.43 17.66 12.43
CA ARG A 383 2.73 17.65 11.13
C ARG A 383 2.49 19.07 10.64
N THR A 384 2.66 19.30 9.35
CA THR A 384 2.35 20.59 8.70
C THR A 384 0.87 20.72 8.30
N GLU A 385 0.19 19.59 8.14
CA GLU A 385 -1.22 19.52 7.72
C GLU A 385 -1.96 18.47 8.57
N PRO A 386 -3.29 18.56 8.69
CA PRO A 386 -4.11 17.52 9.31
C PRO A 386 -3.94 16.17 8.60
N PRO A 387 -4.27 15.04 9.28
CA PRO A 387 -4.24 13.72 8.67
C PRO A 387 -5.07 13.65 7.39
N ASP A 388 -4.52 13.01 6.38
CA ASP A 388 -5.16 12.82 5.08
C ASP A 388 -6.28 11.76 5.17
N THR A 389 -7.28 11.90 4.31
CA THR A 389 -8.41 10.95 4.27
C THR A 389 -8.25 9.95 3.13
N PRO A 390 -8.80 8.73 3.26
CA PRO A 390 -8.84 7.78 2.15
C PRO A 390 -9.51 8.36 0.89
N ALA A 391 -10.49 9.25 1.04
CA ALA A 391 -11.17 9.90 -0.08
C ALA A 391 -10.23 10.85 -0.84
N ALA A 392 -9.49 11.71 -0.14
CA ALA A 392 -8.53 12.61 -0.76
C ALA A 392 -7.37 11.86 -1.45
N ALA A 393 -6.93 10.75 -0.84
CA ALA A 393 -5.94 9.87 -1.45
C ALA A 393 -6.48 9.19 -2.73
N ARG A 394 -7.75 8.77 -2.71
CA ARG A 394 -8.44 8.22 -3.87
C ARG A 394 -8.53 9.21 -5.03
N GLU A 395 -8.87 10.47 -4.79
CA GLU A 395 -8.92 11.50 -5.82
C GLU A 395 -7.55 11.70 -6.50
N ARG A 396 -6.46 11.66 -5.72
CA ARG A 396 -5.10 11.69 -6.28
C ARG A 396 -4.79 10.48 -7.13
N PHE A 397 -5.16 9.28 -6.64
CA PHE A 397 -4.97 8.04 -7.38
C PHE A 397 -5.74 8.04 -8.72
N GLU A 398 -7.01 8.42 -8.72
CA GLU A 398 -7.85 8.49 -9.93
C GLU A 398 -7.27 9.48 -10.96
N ARG A 399 -6.80 10.64 -10.50
CA ARG A 399 -6.16 11.65 -11.36
C ARG A 399 -4.85 11.13 -11.95
N ASP A 400 -3.97 10.54 -11.13
CA ASP A 400 -2.70 9.99 -11.60
C ASP A 400 -2.93 8.80 -12.53
N LEU A 401 -3.90 7.93 -12.23
CA LEU A 401 -4.25 6.80 -13.07
C LEU A 401 -4.76 7.21 -14.46
N ALA A 402 -5.56 8.28 -14.53
CA ALA A 402 -6.04 8.82 -15.79
C ALA A 402 -4.89 9.36 -16.67
N ALA A 403 -3.84 9.91 -16.06
CA ALA A 403 -2.68 10.45 -16.75
C ALA A 403 -1.59 9.38 -17.06
N LEU A 404 -1.65 8.21 -16.40
CA LEU A 404 -0.65 7.15 -16.58
C LEU A 404 -0.75 6.55 -17.99
N PRO A 405 0.37 6.31 -18.70
CA PRO A 405 0.36 5.63 -20.00
C PRO A 405 -0.38 4.30 -19.98
N GLU A 406 -1.06 3.99 -21.08
CA GLU A 406 -1.85 2.76 -21.22
C GLU A 406 -1.01 1.50 -21.00
N GLU A 407 0.21 1.50 -21.52
CA GLU A 407 1.15 0.38 -21.42
C GLU A 407 1.48 0.05 -19.96
N ALA A 408 1.55 1.05 -19.09
CA ALA A 408 1.83 0.87 -17.66
C ALA A 408 0.60 0.35 -16.90
N ARG A 409 -0.62 0.58 -17.44
CA ARG A 409 -1.89 0.11 -16.84
C ARG A 409 -2.25 -1.32 -17.18
N ARG A 410 -1.55 -1.97 -18.12
CA ARG A 410 -1.85 -3.36 -18.53
C ARG A 410 -1.76 -4.32 -17.34
N ILE A 411 -2.71 -5.22 -17.26
CA ILE A 411 -2.69 -6.29 -16.24
C ILE A 411 -1.60 -7.31 -16.56
N GLU A 412 -1.45 -7.64 -17.84
CA GLU A 412 -0.39 -8.52 -18.33
C GLU A 412 0.70 -7.69 -19.03
N ARG A 413 1.97 -7.98 -18.71
CA ARG A 413 3.16 -7.38 -19.33
C ARG A 413 3.10 -5.84 -19.38
N PRO A 414 2.87 -5.17 -18.25
CA PRO A 414 2.92 -3.71 -18.21
C PRO A 414 4.32 -3.21 -18.56
N VAL A 415 4.38 -2.04 -19.18
CA VAL A 415 5.63 -1.34 -19.46
C VAL A 415 5.67 -0.05 -18.63
N PRO A 416 6.44 -0.02 -17.53
CA PRO A 416 6.52 1.15 -16.67
C PRO A 416 7.22 2.31 -17.37
N PRO A 417 6.79 3.57 -17.13
CA PRO A 417 7.63 4.72 -17.43
C PRO A 417 8.94 4.68 -16.62
N VAL A 418 9.99 5.22 -17.18
CA VAL A 418 11.32 5.29 -16.53
C VAL A 418 11.62 6.77 -16.24
N PRO A 419 11.75 7.17 -14.95
CA PRO A 419 12.10 8.54 -14.60
C PRO A 419 13.49 8.92 -15.15
N ALA A 420 13.60 10.12 -15.69
CA ALA A 420 14.89 10.70 -16.05
C ALA A 420 15.60 11.25 -14.79
N VAL A 421 16.91 11.40 -14.87
CA VAL A 421 17.71 12.04 -13.81
C VAL A 421 18.12 13.44 -14.28
N SER A 422 18.01 14.43 -13.42
CA SER A 422 18.37 15.82 -13.78
C SER A 422 19.88 15.94 -14.05
N PRO A 423 20.29 16.88 -14.93
CA PRO A 423 21.71 17.16 -15.16
C PRO A 423 22.47 17.54 -13.87
N ARG A 424 21.83 18.30 -12.96
CA ARG A 424 22.44 18.70 -11.69
C ARG A 424 22.69 17.51 -10.76
N LEU A 425 21.72 16.60 -10.64
CA LEU A 425 21.87 15.38 -9.84
C LEU A 425 22.91 14.45 -10.45
N THR A 426 22.96 14.36 -11.78
CA THR A 426 24.00 13.59 -12.49
C THR A 426 25.40 14.17 -12.22
N ALA A 427 25.57 15.49 -12.33
CA ALA A 427 26.84 16.17 -12.03
C ALA A 427 27.27 15.96 -10.58
N LEU A 428 26.35 16.12 -9.61
CA LEU A 428 26.64 15.87 -8.20
C LEU A 428 27.04 14.42 -7.95
N THR A 429 26.35 13.47 -8.56
CA THR A 429 26.68 12.05 -8.44
C THR A 429 28.08 11.74 -8.94
N THR A 430 28.47 12.31 -10.09
CA THR A 430 29.81 12.16 -10.67
C THR A 430 30.87 12.76 -9.73
N LEU A 431 30.63 13.96 -9.21
CA LEU A 431 31.54 14.64 -8.29
C LEU A 431 31.76 13.83 -7.00
N VAL A 432 30.69 13.35 -6.38
CA VAL A 432 30.76 12.59 -5.12
C VAL A 432 31.45 11.25 -5.36
N ARG A 433 31.15 10.57 -6.47
CA ARG A 433 31.83 9.33 -6.87
C ARG A 433 33.33 9.54 -7.00
N HIS A 434 33.76 10.51 -7.76
CA HIS A 434 35.17 10.82 -7.95
C HIS A 434 35.91 11.13 -6.63
N ARG A 435 35.26 11.92 -5.75
CA ARG A 435 35.81 12.21 -4.41
C ARG A 435 36.03 10.95 -3.58
N ILE A 436 35.10 9.98 -3.62
CA ILE A 436 35.22 8.73 -2.86
C ILE A 436 36.33 7.87 -3.47
N GLU A 437 36.35 7.70 -4.79
CA GLU A 437 37.36 6.90 -5.51
C GLU A 437 38.78 7.41 -5.25
N THR A 438 38.98 8.73 -5.30
CA THR A 438 40.25 9.36 -5.00
C THR A 438 40.68 9.11 -3.54
N ARG A 439 39.76 9.21 -2.59
CA ARG A 439 40.04 9.01 -1.16
C ARG A 439 40.33 7.54 -0.80
N THR A 440 39.67 6.59 -1.48
CA THR A 440 39.79 5.15 -1.19
C THR A 440 40.85 4.44 -2.03
N GLY A 441 41.47 5.13 -2.97
CA GLY A 441 42.42 4.52 -3.89
C GLY A 441 41.82 3.54 -4.91
N ALA A 442 40.48 3.42 -4.93
CA ALA A 442 39.77 2.45 -5.76
C ALA A 442 39.86 2.71 -7.27
N GLY A 443 40.41 3.85 -7.69
CA GLY A 443 40.61 4.20 -9.12
C GLY A 443 41.89 3.65 -9.72
N ARG A 444 42.73 2.92 -9.00
CA ARG A 444 44.06 2.47 -9.48
C ARG A 444 44.12 1.01 -9.97
N THR A 445 43.03 0.25 -9.93
CA THR A 445 43.04 -1.20 -10.31
C THR A 445 42.38 -1.54 -11.63
N ALA A 446 42.07 -0.55 -12.49
CA ALA A 446 41.48 -0.81 -13.81
C ALA A 446 42.46 -0.53 -15.00
N ALA A 447 43.78 -0.47 -14.76
CA ALA A 447 44.80 -0.34 -15.78
C ALA A 447 45.97 -1.27 -15.42
N GLY A 448 45.79 -2.57 -15.66
CA GLY A 448 46.79 -3.61 -15.57
C GLY A 448 46.34 -4.81 -16.34
#